data_22a03aa0ff076d27cb1be8ade31ad547
#
_entry.id   22a03aa0ff076d27cb1be8ade31ad547
#
_cell.length_a   1.000
_cell.length_b   1.000
_cell.length_c   1.000
_cell.angle_alpha   90.00
_cell.angle_beta   90.00
_cell.angle_gamma   90.00
#
_symmetry.space_group_name_H-M   'P 1'
#
loop_
_entity.id
_entity.type
_entity.pdbx_description
1 polymer ?
#
loop_
_entity_poly.entity_id
_entity_poly.type
_entity_poly.pdbx_seq_one_letter_code
_entity_poly.pdbx_strand_id
1 'polypeptide(L)'
;LSYLCRIPLLYDRQGIPKDVFTALQQGTIDAEENPVPIIETNKFGEVQKYLSLTGHLFSPAPVFISQDYFNSLPEEYQSAVTEAAAEAAPYQREQIDEQNVSGLESLKEAGMEVNEPEKAPFQDATKSVYDNYVKDAAGCVSPDIYQRVMEVVEAN
;
A
#
# COMPACT_ATOMS: atom_id res chain seq x y z
N LEU A 1 -8.84 20.20 -8.57
CA LEU A 1 -9.27 18.80 -8.32
C LEU A 1 -9.56 18.01 -9.61
N SER A 2 -9.54 18.63 -10.80
CA SER A 2 -9.83 17.95 -12.07
C SER A 2 -8.61 17.34 -12.78
N TYR A 3 -7.44 17.41 -12.21
CA TYR A 3 -6.20 16.90 -12.82
C TYR A 3 -5.74 15.52 -12.31
N LEU A 4 -6.31 15.01 -11.23
CA LEU A 4 -6.02 13.68 -10.71
C LEU A 4 -6.71 12.52 -11.46
N CYS A 5 -7.54 12.83 -12.47
CA CYS A 5 -8.38 11.84 -13.14
C CYS A 5 -7.88 11.41 -14.54
N ARG A 6 -6.61 11.60 -14.85
CA ARG A 6 -5.99 11.09 -16.08
C ARG A 6 -4.85 10.10 -15.84
N ILE A 7 -4.89 9.37 -14.72
CA ILE A 7 -4.16 8.12 -14.65
C ILE A 7 -5.05 7.12 -15.38
N PRO A 8 -4.76 6.75 -16.64
CA PRO A 8 -5.35 5.56 -17.17
C PRO A 8 -4.92 4.48 -16.20
N LEU A 9 -5.87 3.84 -15.53
CA LEU A 9 -5.63 2.61 -14.78
C LEU A 9 -5.08 1.59 -15.78
N LEU A 10 -3.79 1.67 -16.08
CA LEU A 10 -3.02 0.62 -16.72
C LEU A 10 -2.76 -0.49 -15.68
N TYR A 11 -3.78 -0.80 -14.89
CA TYR A 11 -3.88 -2.05 -14.19
C TYR A 11 -4.29 -3.11 -15.21
N ASP A 12 -3.33 -3.57 -15.99
CA ASP A 12 -3.45 -4.90 -16.55
C ASP A 12 -3.44 -5.89 -15.38
N ARG A 13 -4.34 -6.88 -15.41
CA ARG A 13 -4.48 -7.94 -14.39
C ARG A 13 -3.24 -8.82 -14.21
N GLN A 14 -2.10 -8.44 -14.74
CA GLN A 14 -0.83 -9.18 -14.75
C GLN A 14 0.30 -8.54 -13.94
N GLY A 15 0.03 -7.55 -13.10
CA GLY A 15 1.03 -6.88 -12.26
C GLY A 15 1.42 -5.50 -12.78
N ILE A 16 2.28 -4.81 -12.04
CA ILE A 16 2.82 -3.49 -12.42
C ILE A 16 3.42 -3.63 -13.81
N PRO A 17 2.95 -2.85 -14.82
CA PRO A 17 3.55 -2.90 -16.13
C PRO A 17 5.07 -2.69 -16.00
N LYS A 18 5.86 -3.54 -16.62
CA LYS A 18 7.33 -3.38 -16.66
C LYS A 18 7.78 -2.02 -17.22
N ASP A 19 6.81 -1.23 -17.69
CA ASP A 19 6.99 0.01 -18.44
C ASP A 19 6.55 1.27 -17.68
N VAL A 20 6.21 1.22 -16.38
CA VAL A 20 5.83 2.43 -15.61
C VAL A 20 6.95 3.46 -15.63
N PHE A 21 8.20 3.05 -15.41
CA PHE A 21 9.36 3.94 -15.50
C PHE A 21 9.45 4.63 -16.87
N THR A 22 9.34 3.84 -17.95
CA THR A 22 9.36 4.37 -19.31
C THR A 22 8.18 5.29 -19.61
N ALA A 23 7.00 4.95 -19.11
CA ALA A 23 5.79 5.77 -19.30
C ALA A 23 5.89 7.12 -18.56
N LEU A 24 6.44 7.14 -17.35
CA LEU A 24 6.76 8.35 -16.60
C LEU A 24 7.84 9.18 -17.32
N GLN A 25 8.92 8.54 -17.77
CA GLN A 25 10.01 9.20 -18.47
C GLN A 25 9.56 9.87 -19.77
N GLN A 26 8.63 9.24 -20.50
CA GLN A 26 8.10 9.75 -21.76
C GLN A 26 6.91 10.72 -21.56
N GLY A 27 6.43 10.91 -20.32
CA GLY A 27 5.25 11.72 -20.04
C GLY A 27 3.94 11.13 -20.58
N THR A 28 3.90 9.81 -20.81
CA THR A 28 2.66 9.11 -21.20
C THR A 28 1.71 9.00 -20.02
N ILE A 29 2.25 8.91 -18.79
CA ILE A 29 1.55 9.06 -17.53
C ILE A 29 2.21 10.20 -16.74
N ASP A 30 1.43 10.93 -15.99
CA ASP A 30 1.90 12.11 -15.26
C ASP A 30 2.38 11.78 -13.85
N ALA A 31 1.88 10.71 -13.25
CA ALA A 31 2.18 10.30 -11.87
C ALA A 31 1.94 8.80 -11.67
N GLU A 32 2.47 8.29 -10.56
CA GLU A 32 2.20 6.95 -10.06
C GLU A 32 1.93 7.02 -8.56
N GLU A 33 1.43 5.95 -7.95
CA GLU A 33 1.31 5.83 -6.50
C GLU A 33 1.82 4.46 -6.07
N ASN A 34 2.75 4.45 -5.14
CA ASN A 34 3.35 3.26 -4.56
C ASN A 34 3.94 3.57 -3.17
N PRO A 35 4.18 2.55 -2.34
CA PRO A 35 4.98 2.70 -1.14
C PRO A 35 6.42 3.15 -1.44
N VAL A 36 7.01 3.92 -0.53
CA VAL A 36 8.37 4.47 -0.66
C VAL A 36 9.42 3.43 -1.10
N PRO A 37 9.47 2.20 -0.54
CA PRO A 37 10.43 1.19 -1.00
C PRO A 37 10.25 0.77 -2.46
N ILE A 38 9.02 0.80 -2.98
CA ILE A 38 8.74 0.49 -4.38
C ILE A 38 9.21 1.63 -5.29
N ILE A 39 8.96 2.88 -4.89
CA ILE A 39 9.40 4.08 -5.62
C ILE A 39 10.93 4.11 -5.72
N GLU A 40 11.61 3.81 -4.61
CA GLU A 40 13.08 3.79 -4.54
C GLU A 40 13.65 2.65 -5.39
N THR A 41 13.22 1.41 -5.19
CA THR A 41 13.79 0.23 -5.88
C THR A 41 13.53 0.23 -7.38
N ASN A 42 12.42 0.83 -7.85
CA ASN A 42 12.14 1.03 -9.27
C ASN A 42 12.73 2.33 -9.84
N LYS A 43 13.48 3.08 -9.04
CA LYS A 43 14.18 4.30 -9.46
C LYS A 43 13.27 5.39 -10.01
N PHE A 44 12.04 5.47 -9.54
CA PHE A 44 11.09 6.49 -10.02
C PHE A 44 11.57 7.91 -9.69
N GLY A 45 12.41 8.08 -8.67
CA GLY A 45 13.08 9.36 -8.39
C GLY A 45 13.97 9.90 -9.52
N GLU A 46 14.40 9.08 -10.49
CA GLU A 46 15.15 9.54 -11.67
C GLU A 46 14.24 10.22 -12.71
N VAL A 47 12.93 9.95 -12.68
CA VAL A 47 11.95 10.41 -13.68
C VAL A 47 10.79 11.21 -13.08
N GLN A 48 10.72 11.31 -11.75
CA GLN A 48 9.72 12.07 -11.01
C GLN A 48 10.40 13.04 -10.05
N LYS A 49 9.94 14.30 -10.05
CA LYS A 49 10.54 15.37 -9.25
C LYS A 49 9.93 15.48 -7.85
N TYR A 50 8.65 15.13 -7.70
CA TYR A 50 7.87 15.39 -6.50
C TYR A 50 7.36 14.09 -5.88
N LEU A 51 7.40 14.01 -4.54
CA LEU A 51 6.83 12.92 -3.75
C LEU A 51 5.93 13.50 -2.67
N SER A 52 4.67 13.06 -2.64
CA SER A 52 3.69 13.42 -1.61
C SER A 52 3.41 12.23 -0.70
N LEU A 53 3.72 12.36 0.59
CA LEU A 53 3.51 11.33 1.61
C LEU A 53 2.05 11.36 2.09
N THR A 54 1.14 10.93 1.24
CA THR A 54 -0.31 11.00 1.48
C THR A 54 -0.80 10.01 2.54
N GLY A 55 -0.14 8.85 2.70
CA GLY A 55 -0.55 7.80 3.64
C GLY A 55 -2.00 7.33 3.43
N HIS A 56 -2.47 7.34 2.19
CA HIS A 56 -3.87 7.11 1.82
C HIS A 56 -4.27 5.63 1.75
N LEU A 57 -3.30 4.71 1.76
CA LEU A 57 -3.54 3.29 1.65
C LEU A 57 -2.77 2.52 2.73
N PHE A 58 -3.46 1.62 3.41
CA PHE A 58 -2.87 0.61 4.28
C PHE A 58 -3.08 -0.76 3.66
N SER A 59 -2.00 -1.44 3.28
CA SER A 59 -2.04 -2.73 2.59
C SER A 59 -1.43 -3.84 3.46
N PRO A 60 -2.22 -4.48 4.34
CA PRO A 60 -1.75 -5.64 5.08
C PRO A 60 -1.56 -6.83 4.13
N ALA A 61 -0.45 -7.54 4.27
CA ALA A 61 -0.14 -8.74 3.50
C ALA A 61 -0.23 -9.99 4.40
N PRO A 62 -1.39 -10.63 4.52
CA PRO A 62 -1.53 -11.84 5.31
C PRO A 62 -0.87 -13.05 4.61
N VAL A 63 -0.24 -13.91 5.39
CA VAL A 63 0.29 -15.19 4.92
C VAL A 63 -0.73 -16.29 5.16
N PHE A 64 -1.05 -17.04 4.12
CA PHE A 64 -2.02 -18.12 4.17
C PHE A 64 -1.39 -19.47 3.85
N ILE A 65 -1.88 -20.50 4.50
CA ILE A 65 -1.62 -21.90 4.17
C ILE A 65 -2.96 -22.64 4.07
N SER A 66 -3.08 -23.58 3.11
CA SER A 66 -4.27 -24.44 3.04
C SER A 66 -4.39 -25.26 4.31
N GLN A 67 -5.58 -25.28 4.91
CA GLN A 67 -5.85 -26.08 6.13
C GLN A 67 -5.60 -27.57 5.90
N ASP A 68 -6.03 -28.10 4.73
CA ASP A 68 -5.83 -29.51 4.41
C ASP A 68 -4.35 -29.85 4.23
N TYR A 69 -3.60 -28.96 3.58
CA TYR A 69 -2.15 -29.12 3.44
C TYR A 69 -1.45 -29.03 4.80
N PHE A 70 -1.78 -28.04 5.62
CA PHE A 70 -1.21 -27.88 6.96
C PHE A 70 -1.45 -29.12 7.83
N ASN A 71 -2.69 -29.64 7.83
CA ASN A 71 -3.05 -30.84 8.59
C ASN A 71 -2.39 -32.12 8.04
N SER A 72 -1.92 -32.13 6.79
CA SER A 72 -1.20 -33.28 6.20
C SER A 72 0.28 -33.32 6.59
N LEU A 73 0.82 -32.22 7.14
CA LEU A 73 2.20 -32.17 7.59
C LEU A 73 2.37 -32.94 8.90
N PRO A 74 3.55 -33.58 9.13
CA PRO A 74 3.94 -34.05 10.44
C PRO A 74 3.89 -32.94 11.49
N GLU A 75 3.58 -33.28 12.74
CA GLU A 75 3.39 -32.32 13.83
C GLU A 75 4.60 -31.39 14.03
N GLU A 76 5.83 -31.92 13.88
CA GLU A 76 7.05 -31.12 13.96
C GLU A 76 7.11 -30.03 12.87
N TYR A 77 6.61 -30.31 11.66
CA TYR A 77 6.58 -29.31 10.59
C TYR A 77 5.45 -28.29 10.75
N GLN A 78 4.31 -28.72 11.33
CA GLN A 78 3.23 -27.78 11.68
C GLN A 78 3.74 -26.77 12.74
N SER A 79 4.46 -27.24 13.77
CA SER A 79 5.08 -26.37 14.78
C SER A 79 6.11 -25.44 14.15
N ALA A 80 7.03 -25.96 13.34
CA ALA A 80 8.07 -25.18 12.68
C ALA A 80 7.50 -24.08 11.78
N VAL A 81 6.47 -24.37 10.99
CA VAL A 81 5.81 -23.37 10.12
C VAL A 81 5.11 -22.30 10.95
N THR A 82 4.44 -22.68 12.04
CA THR A 82 3.75 -21.74 12.93
C THR A 82 4.73 -20.83 13.64
N GLU A 83 5.81 -21.38 14.18
CA GLU A 83 6.86 -20.62 14.85
C GLU A 83 7.56 -19.66 13.89
N ALA A 84 7.96 -20.15 12.71
CA ALA A 84 8.57 -19.32 11.67
C ALA A 84 7.68 -18.16 11.23
N ALA A 85 6.38 -18.39 11.06
CA ALA A 85 5.42 -17.34 10.71
C ALA A 85 5.27 -16.29 11.82
N ALA A 86 5.28 -16.73 13.09
CA ALA A 86 5.21 -15.84 14.25
C ALA A 86 6.46 -14.97 14.39
N GLU A 87 7.64 -15.51 14.08
CA GLU A 87 8.89 -14.76 14.10
C GLU A 87 9.05 -13.84 12.89
N ALA A 88 8.63 -14.30 11.71
CA ALA A 88 8.76 -13.53 10.46
C ALA A 88 7.93 -12.25 10.47
N ALA A 89 6.75 -12.24 11.09
CA ALA A 89 5.84 -11.10 11.04
C ALA A 89 6.41 -9.83 11.71
N PRO A 90 6.92 -9.84 12.95
CA PRO A 90 7.57 -8.66 13.54
C PRO A 90 8.85 -8.26 12.80
N TYR A 91 9.67 -9.22 12.39
CA TYR A 91 10.87 -8.95 11.61
C TYR A 91 10.56 -8.22 10.30
N GLN A 92 9.56 -8.69 9.55
CA GLN A 92 9.16 -8.06 8.30
C GLN A 92 8.68 -6.62 8.51
N ARG A 93 7.92 -6.35 9.59
CA ARG A 93 7.47 -4.97 9.90
C ARG A 93 8.66 -4.05 10.19
N GLU A 94 9.60 -4.50 11.01
CA GLU A 94 10.83 -3.74 11.30
C GLU A 94 11.61 -3.43 10.02
N GLN A 95 11.77 -4.42 9.13
CA GLN A 95 12.46 -4.22 7.86
C GLN A 95 11.74 -3.22 6.94
N ILE A 96 10.41 -3.24 6.89
CA ILE A 96 9.64 -2.27 6.10
C ILE A 96 9.74 -0.87 6.70
N ASP A 97 9.70 -0.73 8.02
CA ASP A 97 9.86 0.56 8.69
C ASP A 97 11.26 1.16 8.40
N GLU A 98 12.32 0.35 8.50
CA GLU A 98 13.67 0.76 8.13
C GLU A 98 13.79 1.16 6.64
N GLN A 99 13.19 0.37 5.74
CA GLN A 99 13.19 0.66 4.30
C GLN A 99 12.38 1.93 3.96
N ASN A 100 11.29 2.19 4.66
CA ASN A 100 10.55 3.44 4.49
C ASN A 100 11.42 4.68 4.82
N VAL A 101 12.18 4.61 5.91
CA VAL A 101 13.07 5.70 6.33
C VAL A 101 14.24 5.85 5.37
N SER A 102 15.00 4.79 5.13
CA SER A 102 16.20 4.83 4.28
C SER A 102 15.87 5.13 2.82
N GLY A 103 14.78 4.57 2.29
CA GLY A 103 14.30 4.84 0.94
C GLY A 103 13.88 6.31 0.76
N LEU A 104 13.22 6.89 1.76
CA LEU A 104 12.85 8.31 1.71
C LEU A 104 14.10 9.23 1.71
N GLU A 105 15.12 8.89 2.49
CA GLU A 105 16.38 9.62 2.48
C GLU A 105 17.09 9.50 1.13
N SER A 106 17.16 8.28 0.58
CA SER A 106 17.72 8.02 -0.75
C SER A 106 17.02 8.83 -1.85
N LEU A 107 15.70 8.90 -1.84
CA LEU A 107 14.92 9.68 -2.81
C LEU A 107 15.15 11.20 -2.67
N LYS A 108 15.29 11.72 -1.45
CA LYS A 108 15.67 13.13 -1.21
C LYS A 108 17.08 13.43 -1.71
N GLU A 109 18.04 12.54 -1.46
CA GLU A 109 19.40 12.66 -1.97
C GLU A 109 19.47 12.61 -3.49
N ALA A 110 18.60 11.82 -4.12
CA ALA A 110 18.41 11.78 -5.57
C ALA A 110 17.77 13.07 -6.15
N GLY A 111 17.33 14.00 -5.29
CA GLY A 111 16.80 15.28 -5.70
C GLY A 111 15.28 15.39 -5.74
N MET A 112 14.54 14.41 -5.23
CA MET A 112 13.08 14.53 -5.10
C MET A 112 12.68 15.57 -4.04
N GLU A 113 11.73 16.42 -4.40
CA GLU A 113 11.08 17.34 -3.48
C GLU A 113 9.93 16.64 -2.76
N VAL A 114 10.10 16.39 -1.46
CA VAL A 114 9.14 15.65 -0.63
C VAL A 114 8.23 16.60 0.13
N ASN A 115 6.92 16.32 0.15
CA ASN A 115 5.95 17.02 0.99
C ASN A 115 5.06 16.07 1.76
N GLU A 116 4.51 16.55 2.87
CA GLU A 116 3.54 15.86 3.71
C GLU A 116 2.23 16.66 3.70
N PRO A 117 1.27 16.32 2.82
CA PRO A 117 0.01 17.04 2.75
C PRO A 117 -0.88 16.74 3.95
N GLU A 118 -1.74 17.70 4.31
CA GLU A 118 -2.80 17.46 5.30
C GLU A 118 -3.73 16.35 4.81
N LYS A 119 -4.06 15.40 5.68
CA LYS A 119 -4.88 14.22 5.34
C LYS A 119 -6.38 14.51 5.31
N ALA A 120 -6.84 15.45 6.15
CA ALA A 120 -8.26 15.74 6.28
C ALA A 120 -8.97 16.07 4.95
N PRO A 121 -8.42 16.88 4.03
CA PRO A 121 -9.06 17.15 2.75
C PRO A 121 -9.22 15.90 1.87
N PHE A 122 -8.31 14.91 1.98
CA PHE A 122 -8.42 13.64 1.24
C PHE A 122 -9.51 12.75 1.86
N GLN A 123 -9.57 12.68 3.18
CA GLN A 123 -10.61 11.94 3.90
C GLN A 123 -12.00 12.49 3.59
N ASP A 124 -12.18 13.82 3.61
CA ASP A 124 -13.44 14.47 3.28
C ASP A 124 -13.87 14.19 1.82
N ALA A 125 -12.92 14.24 0.89
CA ALA A 125 -13.20 13.98 -0.52
C ALA A 125 -13.60 12.52 -0.81
N THR A 126 -13.17 11.57 0.02
CA THR A 126 -13.43 10.13 -0.15
C THR A 126 -14.56 9.60 0.71
N LYS A 127 -15.13 10.40 1.61
CA LYS A 127 -16.17 9.99 2.55
C LYS A 127 -17.37 9.31 1.88
N SER A 128 -17.81 9.82 0.72
CA SER A 128 -18.91 9.22 -0.03
C SER A 128 -18.62 7.80 -0.53
N VAL A 129 -17.34 7.46 -0.73
CA VAL A 129 -16.93 6.11 -1.14
C VAL A 129 -17.19 5.14 0.01
N TYR A 130 -16.78 5.48 1.22
CA TYR A 130 -17.04 4.66 2.41
C TYR A 130 -18.54 4.50 2.66
N ASP A 131 -19.31 5.59 2.58
CA ASP A 131 -20.76 5.56 2.74
C ASP A 131 -21.44 4.61 1.76
N ASN A 132 -21.00 4.59 0.51
CA ASN A 132 -21.54 3.71 -0.53
C ASN A 132 -21.14 2.25 -0.27
N TYR A 133 -19.90 1.98 0.12
CA TYR A 133 -19.45 0.62 0.43
C TYR A 133 -20.18 -0.01 1.62
N VAL A 134 -20.51 0.78 2.63
CA VAL A 134 -21.26 0.31 3.81
C VAL A 134 -22.74 0.12 3.48
N LYS A 135 -23.33 0.97 2.63
CA LYS A 135 -24.76 0.95 2.29
C LYS A 135 -25.11 -0.06 1.20
N ASP A 136 -24.28 -0.12 0.13
CA ASP A 136 -24.67 -0.77 -1.14
C ASP A 136 -23.88 -2.06 -1.41
N ALA A 137 -22.80 -2.30 -0.74
CA ALA A 137 -21.99 -3.48 -0.99
C ALA A 137 -22.58 -4.71 -0.32
N ALA A 138 -23.62 -5.29 -0.89
CA ALA A 138 -24.12 -6.64 -0.70
C ALA A 138 -23.38 -7.53 0.37
N GLY A 139 -23.13 -6.98 1.57
CA GLY A 139 -22.49 -7.68 2.69
C GLY A 139 -20.95 -7.72 2.67
N CYS A 140 -20.25 -6.99 1.81
CA CYS A 140 -18.78 -7.00 1.77
C CYS A 140 -18.14 -6.35 3.01
N VAL A 141 -18.75 -5.30 3.57
CA VAL A 141 -18.30 -4.66 4.81
C VAL A 141 -19.51 -4.45 5.70
N SER A 142 -19.54 -5.11 6.86
CA SER A 142 -20.62 -4.86 7.82
C SER A 142 -20.47 -3.46 8.46
N PRO A 143 -21.58 -2.78 8.76
CA PRO A 143 -21.54 -1.49 9.47
C PRO A 143 -20.76 -1.57 10.79
N ASP A 144 -20.85 -2.69 11.50
CA ASP A 144 -20.13 -2.92 12.75
C ASP A 144 -18.61 -2.97 12.56
N ILE A 145 -18.12 -3.67 11.53
CA ILE A 145 -16.69 -3.69 11.21
C ILE A 145 -16.22 -2.29 10.82
N TYR A 146 -16.98 -1.60 9.97
CA TYR A 146 -16.67 -0.23 9.59
C TYR A 146 -16.55 0.70 10.80
N GLN A 147 -17.54 0.66 11.70
CA GLN A 147 -17.53 1.48 12.91
C GLN A 147 -16.30 1.21 13.79
N ARG A 148 -15.95 -0.06 14.00
CA ARG A 148 -14.75 -0.45 14.78
C ARG A 148 -13.45 0.03 14.15
N VAL A 149 -13.35 0.02 12.81
CA VAL A 149 -12.19 0.56 12.11
C VAL A 149 -12.12 2.08 12.31
N MET A 150 -13.23 2.79 12.17
CA MET A 150 -13.26 4.24 12.35
C MET A 150 -12.90 4.65 13.79
N GLU A 151 -13.37 3.94 14.80
CA GLU A 151 -12.99 4.16 16.20
C GLU A 151 -11.46 4.06 16.42
N VAL A 152 -10.81 3.12 15.75
CA VAL A 152 -9.33 2.98 15.82
C VAL A 152 -8.62 4.11 15.07
N VAL A 153 -9.15 4.53 13.92
CA VAL A 153 -8.57 5.62 13.11
C VAL A 153 -8.70 6.97 13.85
N GLU A 154 -9.82 7.23 14.52
CA GLU A 154 -10.05 8.47 15.28
C GLU A 154 -9.25 8.53 16.60
N ALA A 155 -8.86 7.37 17.14
CA ALA A 155 -8.09 7.28 18.39
C ALA A 155 -6.57 7.46 18.22
N ASN A 156 -6.06 7.52 16.98
CA ASN A 156 -4.63 7.66 16.63
C ASN A 156 -4.40 8.89 15.75
#